data_60dbbd74b8b0f836ab238c3563a92e17
#
_entry.id   60dbbd74b8b0f836ab238c3563a92e17
#
_cell.length_a   1.000
_cell.length_b   1.000
_cell.length_c   1.000
_cell.angle_alpha   90.00
_cell.angle_beta   90.00
_cell.angle_gamma   90.00
#
_symmetry.space_group_name_H-M   'P 1'
#
loop_
_entity.id
_entity.type
_entity.pdbx_description
1 polymer ?
#
loop_
_entity_poly.entity_id
_entity_poly.type
_entity_poly.pdbx_seq_one_letter_code
_entity_poly.pdbx_strand_id
1 'polypeptide(L)'
;MDNQTLFCSQLVEQRSLYPLYPCLTTPFDSSRIRSLRCDAMPDIQIIATEKMKFIKEVKGTLFVCPGPLALGNGGGTYARITIYPFKQAYLDGTKEKGESVANSIPKRCKAESVVL
;
A
#
# COMPACT_ATOMS: atom_id res chain seq x y z
N MET A 1 16.88 -7.92 -5.59
CA MET A 1 15.53 -7.43 -5.27
C MET A 1 14.57 -8.61 -5.28
N ASP A 2 13.79 -8.79 -4.23
CA ASP A 2 12.81 -9.87 -4.20
C ASP A 2 11.59 -9.56 -5.09
N ASN A 3 10.78 -10.59 -5.38
CA ASN A 3 9.64 -10.45 -6.27
C ASN A 3 8.57 -9.50 -5.72
N GLN A 4 8.40 -9.45 -4.41
CA GLN A 4 7.42 -8.58 -3.77
C GLN A 4 7.82 -7.11 -3.91
N THR A 5 9.09 -6.80 -3.67
CA THR A 5 9.61 -5.45 -3.84
C THR A 5 9.57 -5.02 -5.30
N LEU A 6 9.89 -5.90 -6.23
CA LEU A 6 9.81 -5.62 -7.65
C LEU A 6 8.37 -5.30 -8.07
N PHE A 7 7.42 -6.08 -7.62
CA PHE A 7 6.00 -5.87 -7.90
C PHE A 7 5.53 -4.50 -7.39
N CYS A 8 5.86 -4.18 -6.14
CA CYS A 8 5.50 -2.89 -5.54
C CYS A 8 6.17 -1.72 -6.29
N SER A 9 7.44 -1.87 -6.66
CA SER A 9 8.16 -0.85 -7.44
C SER A 9 7.47 -0.57 -8.77
N GLN A 10 6.99 -1.60 -9.45
CA GLN A 10 6.29 -1.43 -10.72
C GLN A 10 4.97 -0.68 -10.56
N LEU A 11 4.21 -0.95 -9.51
CA LEU A 11 2.99 -0.22 -9.21
C LEU A 11 3.26 1.27 -8.99
N VAL A 12 4.32 1.59 -8.25
CA VAL A 12 4.70 2.98 -7.98
C VAL A 12 5.19 3.69 -9.24
N GLU A 13 6.10 3.05 -9.99
CA GLU A 13 6.71 3.66 -11.18
C GLU A 13 5.72 3.90 -12.30
N GLN A 14 4.80 2.96 -12.49
CA GLN A 14 3.81 3.06 -13.56
C GLN A 14 2.53 3.79 -13.13
N ARG A 15 2.38 4.06 -11.85
CA ARG A 15 1.21 4.73 -11.28
C ARG A 15 -0.10 4.12 -11.75
N SER A 16 -0.15 2.78 -11.74
CA SER A 16 -1.32 2.02 -12.17
C SER A 16 -1.62 0.92 -11.17
N LEU A 17 -2.89 0.71 -10.88
CA LEU A 17 -3.34 -0.39 -10.03
C LEU A 17 -3.24 -1.74 -10.75
N TYR A 18 -3.13 -1.72 -12.08
CA TYR A 18 -2.97 -2.91 -12.90
C TYR A 18 -2.08 -2.60 -14.10
N PRO A 19 -0.73 -2.68 -13.95
CA PRO A 19 0.20 -2.23 -14.98
C PRO A 19 0.48 -3.25 -16.09
N LEU A 20 -0.44 -4.19 -16.33
CA LEU A 20 -0.33 -5.18 -17.38
C LEU A 20 -1.31 -4.88 -18.52
N TYR A 21 -0.79 -4.44 -19.67
CA TYR A 21 -1.60 -4.19 -20.85
C TYR A 21 -0.80 -4.49 -22.12
N PRO A 22 -1.36 -5.22 -23.08
CA PRO A 22 -2.62 -5.95 -23.01
C PRO A 22 -2.57 -7.14 -22.04
N CYS A 23 -3.70 -7.43 -21.39
CA CYS A 23 -3.80 -8.54 -20.46
C CYS A 23 -4.30 -9.79 -21.19
N LEU A 24 -3.53 -10.89 -21.10
CA LEU A 24 -3.83 -12.12 -21.84
C LEU A 24 -4.67 -13.13 -21.05
N THR A 25 -4.65 -13.03 -19.71
CA THR A 25 -5.24 -14.06 -18.85
C THR A 25 -6.38 -13.56 -17.98
N THR A 26 -6.48 -12.26 -17.73
CA THR A 26 -7.49 -11.67 -16.87
C THR A 26 -8.42 -10.80 -17.72
N PRO A 27 -9.75 -10.88 -17.56
CA PRO A 27 -10.66 -9.97 -18.24
C PRO A 27 -10.32 -8.51 -17.89
N PHE A 28 -10.18 -7.68 -18.92
CA PHE A 28 -9.76 -6.29 -18.76
C PHE A 28 -10.57 -5.38 -19.66
N ASP A 29 -11.26 -4.41 -19.06
CA ASP A 29 -12.02 -3.41 -19.79
C ASP A 29 -11.13 -2.19 -20.06
N SER A 30 -10.56 -2.12 -21.26
CA SER A 30 -9.65 -1.04 -21.65
C SER A 30 -10.34 0.33 -21.72
N SER A 31 -11.67 0.38 -21.80
CA SER A 31 -12.39 1.65 -21.79
C SER A 31 -12.31 2.36 -20.44
N ARG A 32 -11.98 1.63 -19.38
CA ARG A 32 -11.89 2.13 -18.01
C ARG A 32 -10.45 2.19 -17.48
N ILE A 33 -9.48 2.17 -18.38
CA ILE A 33 -8.06 2.17 -17.97
C ILE A 33 -7.69 3.37 -17.10
N ARG A 34 -8.35 4.52 -17.32
CA ARG A 34 -8.10 5.72 -16.52
C ARG A 34 -8.48 5.55 -15.06
N SER A 35 -9.44 4.69 -14.76
CA SER A 35 -9.85 4.38 -13.38
C SER A 35 -8.78 3.62 -12.60
N LEU A 36 -7.82 3.02 -13.28
CA LEU A 36 -6.72 2.28 -12.66
C LEU A 36 -5.49 3.16 -12.41
N ARG A 37 -5.50 4.41 -12.88
CA ARG A 37 -4.37 5.32 -12.69
C ARG A 37 -4.35 5.89 -11.29
N CYS A 38 -3.15 6.03 -10.76
CA CYS A 38 -2.89 6.71 -9.50
C CYS A 38 -2.23 8.06 -9.81
N ASP A 39 -3.04 9.12 -9.92
CA ASP A 39 -2.53 10.46 -10.19
C ASP A 39 -1.66 10.96 -9.03
N ALA A 40 -2.04 10.60 -7.81
CA ALA A 40 -1.21 10.78 -6.63
C ALA A 40 -0.99 9.42 -5.98
N MET A 41 0.25 9.09 -5.62
CA MET A 41 0.53 7.83 -4.95
C MET A 41 -0.06 7.84 -3.54
N PRO A 42 -0.77 6.76 -3.14
CA PRO A 42 -1.31 6.67 -1.80
C PRO A 42 -0.19 6.47 -0.76
N ASP A 43 -0.46 6.86 0.48
CA ASP A 43 0.46 6.58 1.58
C ASP A 43 0.43 5.10 1.97
N ILE A 44 -0.74 4.48 1.90
CA ILE A 44 -0.94 3.05 2.17
C ILE A 44 -1.70 2.44 1.01
N GLN A 45 -1.19 1.34 0.48
CA GLN A 45 -1.87 0.58 -0.56
C GLN A 45 -2.08 -0.85 -0.08
N ILE A 46 -3.33 -1.28 -0.05
CA ILE A 46 -3.71 -2.64 0.35
C ILE A 46 -3.89 -3.47 -0.91
N ILE A 47 -3.20 -4.61 -0.95
CA ILE A 47 -3.24 -5.53 -2.10
C ILE A 47 -3.93 -6.81 -1.63
N ALA A 48 -5.00 -7.20 -2.33
CA ALA A 48 -5.75 -8.41 -2.03
C ALA A 48 -5.31 -9.54 -2.95
N THR A 49 -4.59 -10.52 -2.40
CA THR A 49 -4.21 -11.73 -3.12
C THR A 49 -4.05 -12.89 -2.15
N GLU A 50 -4.35 -14.10 -2.61
CA GLU A 50 -4.14 -15.32 -1.83
C GLU A 50 -2.71 -15.83 -1.92
N LYS A 51 -1.94 -15.37 -2.90
CA LYS A 51 -0.62 -15.91 -3.23
C LYS A 51 0.51 -15.31 -2.43
N MET A 52 0.29 -14.17 -1.82
CA MET A 52 1.34 -13.43 -1.11
C MET A 52 0.82 -12.89 0.22
N LYS A 53 1.72 -12.74 1.17
CA LYS A 53 1.46 -12.06 2.43
C LYS A 53 2.70 -11.27 2.78
N PHE A 54 2.59 -9.96 2.84
CA PHE A 54 3.75 -9.11 3.15
C PHE A 54 3.31 -7.72 3.60
N ILE A 55 4.24 -7.03 4.25
CA ILE A 55 4.13 -5.62 4.60
C ILE A 55 5.48 -4.99 4.27
N LYS A 56 5.49 -4.06 3.32
CA LYS A 56 6.73 -3.41 2.87
C LYS A 56 6.52 -1.95 2.54
N GLU A 57 7.49 -1.12 2.84
CA GLU A 57 7.55 0.25 2.36
C GLU A 57 8.42 0.30 1.10
N VAL A 58 7.87 0.79 0.01
CA VAL A 58 8.57 0.96 -1.26
C VAL A 58 8.29 2.35 -1.79
N LYS A 59 9.35 3.14 -1.98
CA LYS A 59 9.29 4.50 -2.56
C LYS A 59 8.26 5.42 -1.87
N GLY A 60 8.17 5.33 -0.55
CA GLY A 60 7.30 6.19 0.24
C GLY A 60 5.87 5.71 0.41
N THR A 61 5.50 4.58 -0.16
CA THR A 61 4.19 3.96 0.01
C THR A 61 4.32 2.68 0.84
N LEU A 62 3.47 2.54 1.85
CA LEU A 62 3.38 1.30 2.62
C LEU A 62 2.44 0.33 1.92
N PHE A 63 2.98 -0.78 1.44
CA PHE A 63 2.21 -1.84 0.81
C PHE A 63 1.87 -2.91 1.83
N VAL A 64 0.58 -3.21 1.96
CA VAL A 64 0.06 -4.21 2.88
C VAL A 64 -0.70 -5.27 2.11
N CYS A 65 -0.22 -6.50 2.15
CA CYS A 65 -0.94 -7.65 1.62
C CYS A 65 -1.28 -8.56 2.80
N PRO A 66 -2.54 -8.55 3.27
CA PRO A 66 -2.91 -9.28 4.49
C PRO A 66 -2.99 -10.78 4.32
N GLY A 67 -3.04 -11.29 3.11
CA GLY A 67 -3.27 -12.69 2.83
C GLY A 67 -4.75 -13.07 2.98
N PRO A 68 -5.10 -14.35 2.80
CA PRO A 68 -6.48 -14.80 2.90
C PRO A 68 -6.91 -14.89 4.38
N LEU A 69 -8.14 -14.49 4.66
CA LEU A 69 -8.71 -14.56 6.00
C LEU A 69 -8.99 -16.00 6.41
N ALA A 70 -9.29 -16.87 5.45
CA ALA A 70 -9.54 -18.29 5.66
C ALA A 70 -8.68 -19.12 4.70
N LEU A 71 -8.11 -20.21 5.22
CA LEU A 71 -7.36 -21.21 4.45
C LEU A 71 -8.08 -22.54 4.55
N GLY A 72 -8.83 -22.93 3.50
CA GLY A 72 -9.68 -24.11 3.53
C GLY A 72 -10.70 -24.01 4.66
N ASN A 73 -10.66 -24.95 5.59
CA ASN A 73 -11.55 -24.97 6.77
C ASN A 73 -10.90 -24.31 7.99
N GLY A 74 -9.69 -23.77 7.86
CA GLY A 74 -8.97 -23.14 8.97
C GLY A 74 -8.92 -21.63 8.85
N GLY A 75 -8.42 -20.99 9.90
CA GLY A 75 -8.16 -19.55 9.92
C GLY A 75 -6.92 -19.20 9.10
N GLY A 76 -6.95 -18.04 8.46
CA GLY A 76 -5.80 -17.50 7.71
C GLY A 76 -5.11 -16.39 8.48
N THR A 77 -5.02 -15.22 7.85
CA THR A 77 -4.31 -14.06 8.41
C THR A 77 -5.08 -12.78 8.15
N TYR A 78 -4.77 -11.77 8.93
CA TYR A 78 -5.24 -10.42 8.68
C TYR A 78 -4.13 -9.41 9.03
N ALA A 79 -4.27 -8.19 8.56
CA ALA A 79 -3.33 -7.13 8.90
C ALA A 79 -3.98 -6.14 9.87
N ARG A 80 -3.20 -5.70 10.84
CA ARG A 80 -3.60 -4.63 11.75
C ARG A 80 -2.72 -3.42 11.47
N ILE A 81 -3.34 -2.30 11.15
CA ILE A 81 -2.63 -1.05 10.85
C ILE A 81 -3.02 -0.03 11.91
N THR A 82 -2.02 0.50 12.59
CA THR A 82 -2.20 1.57 13.58
C THR A 82 -1.47 2.81 13.07
N ILE A 83 -2.19 3.92 12.94
CA ILE A 83 -1.61 5.19 12.50
C ILE A 83 -1.54 6.11 13.70
N TYR A 84 -0.32 6.54 14.04
CA TYR A 84 -0.08 7.44 15.16
C TYR A 84 -0.19 8.90 14.73
N PRO A 85 -0.65 9.79 15.60
CA PRO A 85 -0.70 11.22 15.29
C PRO A 85 0.71 11.81 15.19
N PHE A 86 0.83 12.97 14.58
CA PHE A 86 2.06 13.75 14.65
C PHE A 86 2.37 14.13 16.09
N LYS A 87 3.66 14.21 16.40
CA LYS A 87 4.09 14.76 17.69
C LYS A 87 3.76 16.25 17.72
N GLN A 88 3.18 16.73 18.83
CA GLN A 88 2.74 18.12 18.96
C GLN A 88 3.89 19.11 18.76
N ALA A 89 5.07 18.81 19.29
CA ALA A 89 6.24 19.67 19.12
C ALA A 89 6.62 19.87 17.64
N TYR A 90 6.47 18.84 16.81
CA TYR A 90 6.74 18.93 15.38
C TYR A 90 5.72 19.83 14.67
N LEU A 91 4.44 19.68 14.99
CA LEU A 91 3.39 20.52 14.42
C LEU A 91 3.53 21.97 14.81
N ASP A 92 3.87 22.25 16.06
CA ASP A 92 4.06 23.61 16.58
C ASP A 92 5.24 24.30 15.87
N GLY A 93 6.37 23.61 15.73
CA GLY A 93 7.53 24.14 15.02
C GLY A 93 7.21 24.43 13.54
N THR A 94 6.43 23.59 12.90
CA THR A 94 6.02 23.80 11.51
C THR A 94 5.07 24.99 11.36
N LYS A 95 4.13 25.16 12.30
CA LYS A 95 3.23 26.31 12.31
C LYS A 95 3.98 27.63 12.42
N GLU A 96 4.98 27.69 13.30
CA GLU A 96 5.79 28.90 13.50
C GLU A 96 6.52 29.29 12.21
N LYS A 97 6.98 28.30 11.46
CA LYS A 97 7.68 28.53 10.19
C LYS A 97 6.75 28.75 8.99
N GLY A 98 5.46 28.48 9.14
CA GLY A 98 4.49 28.57 8.05
C GLY A 98 4.71 27.53 6.96
N GLU A 99 5.36 26.42 7.25
CA GLU A 99 5.67 25.36 6.31
C GLU A 99 4.55 24.31 6.21
N SER A 100 4.43 23.69 5.04
CA SER A 100 3.58 22.53 4.85
C SER A 100 4.21 21.29 5.49
N VAL A 101 3.38 20.42 6.08
CA VAL A 101 3.84 19.19 6.70
C VAL A 101 3.56 18.02 5.76
N ALA A 102 4.58 17.23 5.44
CA ALA A 102 4.39 15.98 4.72
C ALA A 102 3.62 14.99 5.61
N ASN A 103 2.71 14.23 5.00
CA ASN A 103 1.84 13.32 5.75
C ASN A 103 2.63 12.21 6.46
N SER A 104 3.66 11.66 5.82
CA SER A 104 4.62 10.71 6.39
C SER A 104 3.96 9.49 7.06
N ILE A 105 2.85 8.99 6.51
CA ILE A 105 2.10 7.87 7.07
C ILE A 105 2.99 6.63 7.32
N PRO A 106 3.85 6.18 6.39
CA PRO A 106 4.67 5.00 6.64
C PRO A 106 5.59 5.12 7.86
N LYS A 107 6.03 6.34 8.18
CA LYS A 107 6.95 6.59 9.30
C LYS A 107 6.25 6.65 10.65
N ARG A 108 4.95 6.93 10.69
CA ARG A 108 4.16 7.02 11.92
C ARG A 108 3.05 5.99 11.97
N CYS A 109 3.32 4.83 11.38
CA CYS A 109 2.36 3.75 11.27
C CYS A 109 3.01 2.45 11.75
N LYS A 110 2.23 1.63 12.43
CA LYS A 110 2.61 0.26 12.78
C LYS A 110 1.68 -0.68 12.03
N ALA A 111 2.25 -1.52 11.19
CA ALA A 111 1.50 -2.53 10.46
C ALA A 111 2.02 -3.91 10.85
N GLU A 112 1.11 -4.81 11.19
CA GLU A 112 1.47 -6.15 11.62
C GLU A 112 0.53 -7.18 11.01
N SER A 113 1.09 -8.35 10.69
CA SER A 113 0.33 -9.49 10.21
C SER A 113 -0.02 -10.39 11.41
N VAL A 114 -1.29 -10.73 11.52
CA VAL A 114 -1.79 -11.53 12.63
C VAL A 114 -2.33 -12.85 12.09
N VAL A 115 -1.90 -13.96 12.68
CA VAL A 115 -2.36 -15.31 12.31
C VAL A 115 -3.58 -15.67 13.16
N LEU A 116 -4.62 -16.13 12.51
CA LEU A 116 -5.82 -16.63 13.18
C LEU A 116 -5.70 -18.06 13.70
#